data_5908a647bd4b590bdece9c7a676173f4
#
_entry.id   5908a647bd4b590bdece9c7a676173f4
#
_cell.length_a   1.000
_cell.length_b   1.000
_cell.length_c   1.000
_cell.angle_alpha   90.00
_cell.angle_beta   90.00
_cell.angle_gamma   90.00
#
_symmetry.space_group_name_H-M   'P 1'
#
loop_
_entity.id
_entity.type
_entity.pdbx_description
1 polymer ?
#
loop_
_entity_poly.entity_id
_entity_poly.type
_entity_poly.pdbx_seq_one_letter_code
_entity_poly.pdbx_strand_id
1 'polypeptide(L)'
;MNIELKDISGTFPSEPCVFAACDSKYFLDHASPFCNSAYKADMPCHVHVVNPTEEVFEQCEIYKQKISTPLTFTFNYMNIPDDVDAMKCTYASLRFFILPHLLEKIEKIMVLDIDCMVMKKFRFPEKPCGLFVREPVTYLSDWIKEGTKIAAGIVYFDNSYLDKAEKLIEIINSLPKTWYADQVALNKLLTEHINYEDVFVFNGNFMDWNFLEGTVIWTGKGKSKYDNPRYVAMKKKMAL
;
A
#
# COMPACT_ATOMS: atom_id res chain seq x y z
N MET A 1 -14.10 17.13 -0.41
CA MET A 1 -12.70 17.61 -0.38
C MET A 1 -11.97 16.81 -1.43
N ASN A 2 -11.53 17.45 -2.50
CA ASN A 2 -10.72 16.78 -3.51
C ASN A 2 -9.27 16.73 -3.01
N ILE A 3 -8.74 15.54 -2.79
CA ILE A 3 -7.34 15.34 -2.51
C ILE A 3 -6.63 15.30 -3.87
N GLU A 4 -5.69 16.21 -4.06
CA GLU A 4 -4.81 16.26 -5.22
C GLU A 4 -3.38 16.38 -4.69
N LEU A 5 -2.49 15.49 -5.13
CA LEU A 5 -1.08 15.60 -4.79
C LEU A 5 -0.41 16.59 -5.74
N LYS A 6 0.25 17.60 -5.17
CA LYS A 6 1.02 18.61 -5.89
C LYS A 6 2.45 18.62 -5.40
N ASP A 7 3.35 19.13 -6.23
CA ASP A 7 4.75 19.36 -5.87
C ASP A 7 5.45 18.12 -5.28
N ILE A 8 5.28 16.97 -5.96
CA ILE A 8 5.94 15.74 -5.57
C ILE A 8 7.44 15.87 -5.84
N SER A 9 8.23 15.80 -4.78
CA SER A 9 9.69 15.85 -4.82
C SER A 9 10.32 14.47 -4.58
N GLY A 10 11.65 14.36 -4.74
CA GLY A 10 12.39 13.12 -4.52
C GLY A 10 12.67 12.33 -5.79
N THR A 11 12.92 11.03 -5.64
CA THR A 11 13.29 10.14 -6.75
C THR A 11 12.20 9.12 -7.00
N PHE A 12 11.63 9.13 -8.20
CA PHE A 12 10.68 8.12 -8.65
C PHE A 12 11.39 6.79 -8.94
N PRO A 13 10.70 5.64 -8.81
CA PRO A 13 11.25 4.36 -9.23
C PRO A 13 11.42 4.31 -10.76
N SER A 14 12.38 3.53 -11.23
CA SER A 14 12.66 3.31 -12.66
C SER A 14 12.35 1.89 -13.13
N GLU A 15 11.87 1.04 -12.25
CA GLU A 15 11.54 -0.35 -12.52
C GLU A 15 10.39 -0.84 -11.65
N PRO A 16 9.73 -1.97 -12.00
CA PRO A 16 8.66 -2.56 -11.21
C PRO A 16 9.04 -2.75 -9.73
N CYS A 17 8.19 -2.29 -8.81
CA CYS A 17 8.52 -2.28 -7.39
C CYS A 17 7.34 -2.59 -6.47
N VAL A 18 7.65 -2.95 -5.22
CA VAL A 18 6.69 -2.85 -4.12
C VAL A 18 6.64 -1.40 -3.65
N PHE A 19 5.46 -0.93 -3.32
CA PHE A 19 5.21 0.46 -3.03
C PHE A 19 4.34 0.63 -1.79
N ALA A 20 4.66 1.60 -0.93
CA ALA A 20 3.81 2.04 0.16
C ALA A 20 3.79 3.57 0.26
N ALA A 21 2.70 4.12 0.83
CA ALA A 21 2.62 5.53 1.18
C ALA A 21 2.20 5.70 2.65
N CYS A 22 2.74 6.72 3.31
CA CYS A 22 2.45 6.97 4.72
C CYS A 22 2.78 8.42 5.12
N ASP A 23 2.42 8.78 6.35
CA ASP A 23 2.92 9.98 7.03
C ASP A 23 4.28 9.73 7.69
N SER A 24 4.87 10.80 8.23
CA SER A 24 6.16 10.72 8.95
C SER A 24 6.14 9.75 10.12
N LYS A 25 5.07 9.71 10.89
CA LYS A 25 4.97 8.84 12.07
C LYS A 25 4.98 7.37 11.68
N TYR A 26 4.17 6.99 10.69
CA TYR A 26 4.14 5.61 10.19
C TYR A 26 5.43 5.25 9.45
N PHE A 27 6.07 6.21 8.79
CA PHE A 27 7.40 6.00 8.21
C PHE A 27 8.42 5.61 9.27
N LEU A 28 8.55 6.40 10.33
CA LEU A 28 9.51 6.14 11.41
C LEU A 28 9.23 4.82 12.13
N ASP A 29 7.95 4.43 12.24
CA ASP A 29 7.56 3.19 12.90
C ASP A 29 7.75 1.94 12.01
N HIS A 30 7.59 2.04 10.68
CA HIS A 30 7.40 0.88 9.82
C HIS A 30 8.31 0.82 8.59
N ALA A 31 8.86 1.92 8.09
CA ALA A 31 9.61 1.91 6.84
C ALA A 31 10.89 1.05 6.91
N SER A 32 11.59 1.03 8.04
CA SER A 32 12.78 0.17 8.22
C SER A 32 12.47 -1.32 7.97
N PRO A 33 11.53 -1.97 8.67
CA PRO A 33 11.19 -3.37 8.39
C PRO A 33 10.58 -3.59 7.00
N PHE A 34 9.79 -2.65 6.45
CA PHE A 34 9.24 -2.73 5.11
C PHE A 34 10.36 -2.76 4.05
N CYS A 35 11.22 -1.74 4.02
CA CYS A 35 12.30 -1.61 3.05
C CYS A 35 13.31 -2.76 3.16
N ASN A 36 13.70 -3.15 4.38
CA ASN A 36 14.67 -4.22 4.58
C ASN A 36 14.09 -5.60 4.23
N SER A 37 12.81 -5.84 4.47
CA SER A 37 12.16 -7.08 4.03
C SER A 37 12.09 -7.18 2.51
N ALA A 38 11.75 -6.08 1.81
CA ALA A 38 11.78 -6.01 0.36
C ALA A 38 13.21 -6.27 -0.18
N TYR A 39 14.22 -5.64 0.42
CA TYR A 39 15.64 -5.88 0.10
C TYR A 39 16.03 -7.35 0.23
N LYS A 40 15.72 -7.99 1.37
CA LYS A 40 16.02 -9.41 1.60
C LYS A 40 15.27 -10.34 0.66
N ALA A 41 14.12 -9.91 0.17
CA ALA A 41 13.36 -10.61 -0.85
C ALA A 41 13.83 -10.30 -2.28
N ASP A 42 14.88 -9.49 -2.45
CA ASP A 42 15.38 -9.04 -3.77
C ASP A 42 14.27 -8.38 -4.62
N MET A 43 13.50 -7.48 -3.98
CA MET A 43 12.42 -6.70 -4.60
C MET A 43 12.76 -5.20 -4.55
N PRO A 44 12.74 -4.48 -5.69
CA PRO A 44 12.79 -3.02 -5.71
C PRO A 44 11.67 -2.43 -4.85
N CYS A 45 11.96 -1.31 -4.17
CA CYS A 45 11.04 -0.72 -3.20
C CYS A 45 10.91 0.78 -3.38
N HIS A 46 9.69 1.28 -3.27
CA HIS A 46 9.40 2.72 -3.27
C HIS A 46 8.52 3.09 -2.08
N VAL A 47 8.85 4.20 -1.42
CA VAL A 47 8.00 4.75 -0.35
C VAL A 47 7.72 6.22 -0.62
N HIS A 48 6.43 6.59 -0.58
CA HIS A 48 5.98 7.96 -0.64
C HIS A 48 5.62 8.47 0.77
N VAL A 49 6.18 9.61 1.18
CA VAL A 49 5.94 10.18 2.50
C VAL A 49 5.26 11.53 2.40
N VAL A 50 4.11 11.65 3.05
CA VAL A 50 3.37 12.91 3.15
C VAL A 50 3.79 13.65 4.42
N ASN A 51 4.01 14.96 4.29
CA ASN A 51 4.46 15.85 5.36
C ASN A 51 5.72 15.32 6.07
N PRO A 52 6.82 15.06 5.31
CA PRO A 52 8.05 14.53 5.88
C PRO A 52 8.66 15.50 6.87
N THR A 53 9.19 14.97 7.98
CA THR A 53 10.05 15.69 8.93
C THR A 53 11.52 15.56 8.52
N GLU A 54 12.40 16.34 9.13
CA GLU A 54 13.85 16.25 8.91
C GLU A 54 14.37 14.84 9.24
N GLU A 55 13.89 14.23 10.32
CA GLU A 55 14.24 12.87 10.71
C GLU A 55 13.89 11.83 9.62
N VAL A 56 12.78 12.02 8.89
CA VAL A 56 12.42 11.14 7.75
C VAL A 56 13.47 11.22 6.66
N PHE A 57 13.95 12.42 6.30
CA PHE A 57 15.00 12.58 5.27
C PHE A 57 16.30 11.91 5.71
N GLU A 58 16.71 12.10 6.96
CA GLU A 58 17.90 11.46 7.53
C GLU A 58 17.78 9.91 7.46
N GLN A 59 16.64 9.37 7.84
CA GLN A 59 16.40 7.92 7.76
C GLN A 59 16.40 7.40 6.32
N CYS A 60 15.85 8.15 5.36
CA CYS A 60 15.91 7.77 3.95
C CYS A 60 17.35 7.62 3.46
N GLU A 61 18.25 8.54 3.83
CA GLU A 61 19.66 8.46 3.45
C GLU A 61 20.37 7.26 4.13
N ILE A 62 20.07 6.99 5.39
CA ILE A 62 20.57 5.79 6.09
C ILE A 62 20.12 4.52 5.37
N TYR A 63 18.84 4.43 4.97
CA TYR A 63 18.33 3.24 4.29
C TYR A 63 18.96 3.04 2.91
N LYS A 64 19.16 4.12 2.13
CA LYS A 64 19.85 4.06 0.84
C LYS A 64 21.30 3.55 0.96
N GLN A 65 21.98 3.89 2.06
CA GLN A 65 23.34 3.39 2.31
C GLN A 65 23.41 1.91 2.68
N LYS A 66 22.34 1.38 3.33
CA LYS A 66 22.31 0.00 3.84
C LYS A 66 21.67 -1.00 2.86
N ILE A 67 20.84 -0.52 1.94
CA ILE A 67 20.08 -1.33 0.99
C ILE A 67 20.68 -1.18 -0.40
N SER A 68 21.10 -2.29 -1.00
CA SER A 68 21.73 -2.30 -2.34
C SER A 68 20.75 -2.57 -3.48
N THR A 69 19.53 -3.08 -3.21
CA THR A 69 18.46 -3.14 -4.22
C THR A 69 17.90 -1.74 -4.46
N PRO A 70 17.31 -1.46 -5.64
CA PRO A 70 16.71 -0.16 -5.92
C PRO A 70 15.70 0.24 -4.85
N LEU A 71 16.01 1.32 -4.15
CA LEU A 71 15.18 1.93 -3.10
C LEU A 71 15.04 3.41 -3.39
N THR A 72 13.81 3.86 -3.56
CA THR A 72 13.51 5.26 -3.88
C THR A 72 12.45 5.84 -2.95
N PHE A 73 12.49 7.16 -2.78
CA PHE A 73 11.57 7.90 -1.95
C PHE A 73 11.04 9.12 -2.70
N THR A 74 9.74 9.36 -2.55
CA THR A 74 9.10 10.62 -2.97
C THR A 74 8.37 11.26 -1.80
N PHE A 75 8.18 12.57 -1.88
CA PHE A 75 7.64 13.38 -0.80
C PHE A 75 6.68 14.43 -1.33
N ASN A 76 5.66 14.77 -0.54
CA ASN A 76 4.88 15.97 -0.75
C ASN A 76 4.38 16.55 0.57
N TYR A 77 3.91 17.80 0.52
CA TYR A 77 3.25 18.46 1.65
C TYR A 77 1.79 18.70 1.32
N MET A 78 0.91 18.39 2.25
CA MET A 78 -0.52 18.59 2.09
C MET A 78 -1.20 18.89 3.43
N ASN A 79 -2.33 19.58 3.36
CA ASN A 79 -3.19 19.76 4.53
C ASN A 79 -3.96 18.48 4.84
N ILE A 80 -3.84 18.02 6.06
CA ILE A 80 -4.59 16.87 6.56
C ILE A 80 -5.83 17.38 7.30
N PRO A 81 -7.02 16.79 7.09
CA PRO A 81 -8.22 17.17 7.82
C PRO A 81 -8.06 16.99 9.34
N ASP A 82 -8.62 17.91 10.13
CA ASP A 82 -8.63 17.80 11.59
C ASP A 82 -9.62 16.74 12.11
N ASP A 83 -10.67 16.45 11.34
CA ASP A 83 -11.61 15.37 11.67
C ASP A 83 -10.92 14.01 11.65
N VAL A 84 -11.07 13.24 12.73
CA VAL A 84 -10.34 11.99 12.95
C VAL A 84 -10.63 10.94 11.87
N ASP A 85 -11.88 10.82 11.42
CA ASP A 85 -12.25 9.81 10.42
C ASP A 85 -11.81 10.23 9.02
N ALA A 86 -11.94 11.52 8.69
CA ALA A 86 -11.43 12.10 7.45
C ALA A 86 -9.90 12.01 7.39
N MET A 87 -9.20 12.25 8.48
CA MET A 87 -7.75 12.08 8.60
C MET A 87 -7.33 10.63 8.33
N LYS A 88 -7.96 9.66 9.00
CA LYS A 88 -7.67 8.23 8.79
C LYS A 88 -7.96 7.78 7.37
N CYS A 89 -9.09 8.23 6.80
CA CYS A 89 -9.45 7.97 5.41
C CYS A 89 -8.40 8.54 4.44
N THR A 90 -7.93 9.77 4.70
CA THR A 90 -6.89 10.41 3.90
C THR A 90 -5.61 9.59 3.92
N TYR A 91 -5.09 9.25 5.10
CA TYR A 91 -3.86 8.46 5.22
C TYR A 91 -3.98 7.06 4.59
N ALA A 92 -5.11 6.37 4.78
CA ALA A 92 -5.33 5.07 4.17
C ALA A 92 -5.38 5.13 2.63
N SER A 93 -5.83 6.26 2.07
CA SER A 93 -5.98 6.44 0.62
C SER A 93 -4.74 7.01 -0.07
N LEU A 94 -3.74 7.54 0.66
CA LEU A 94 -2.56 8.22 0.09
C LEU A 94 -1.88 7.41 -1.02
N ARG A 95 -1.71 6.10 -0.81
CA ARG A 95 -1.07 5.21 -1.79
C ARG A 95 -1.78 5.18 -3.14
N PHE A 96 -3.08 5.46 -3.18
CA PHE A 96 -3.85 5.50 -4.43
C PHE A 96 -3.75 6.84 -5.12
N PHE A 97 -3.56 7.95 -4.39
CA PHE A 97 -3.38 9.27 -4.99
C PHE A 97 -2.04 9.43 -5.71
N ILE A 98 -0.98 8.79 -5.24
CA ILE A 98 0.34 8.81 -5.91
C ILE A 98 0.44 7.76 -7.04
N LEU A 99 -0.41 6.74 -7.03
CA LEU A 99 -0.32 5.60 -7.94
C LEU A 99 -0.30 5.97 -9.44
N PRO A 100 -1.13 6.87 -9.97
CA PRO A 100 -1.05 7.28 -11.37
C PRO A 100 0.31 7.86 -11.73
N HIS A 101 0.88 8.74 -10.89
CA HIS A 101 2.20 9.34 -11.12
C HIS A 101 3.32 8.30 -11.19
N LEU A 102 3.18 7.19 -10.46
CA LEU A 102 4.12 6.07 -10.51
C LEU A 102 3.93 5.23 -11.77
N LEU A 103 2.68 4.92 -12.16
CA LEU A 103 2.36 4.14 -13.36
C LEU A 103 2.72 4.85 -14.67
N GLU A 104 2.84 6.18 -14.67
CA GLU A 104 3.44 6.95 -15.78
C GLU A 104 4.96 6.67 -15.95
N LYS A 105 5.64 6.21 -14.92
CA LYS A 105 7.09 6.04 -14.88
C LYS A 105 7.54 4.59 -15.00
N ILE A 106 6.75 3.64 -14.45
CA ILE A 106 7.10 2.22 -14.40
C ILE A 106 5.93 1.34 -14.80
N GLU A 107 6.26 0.15 -15.29
CA GLU A 107 5.28 -0.77 -15.85
C GLU A 107 4.37 -1.41 -14.80
N LYS A 108 4.89 -1.77 -13.62
CA LYS A 108 4.18 -2.61 -12.63
C LYS A 108 4.42 -2.13 -11.20
N ILE A 109 3.36 -2.08 -10.42
CA ILE A 109 3.40 -1.65 -9.02
C ILE A 109 2.58 -2.60 -8.14
N MET A 110 3.21 -3.11 -7.08
CA MET A 110 2.53 -3.78 -5.99
C MET A 110 2.34 -2.79 -4.83
N VAL A 111 1.13 -2.28 -4.67
CA VAL A 111 0.75 -1.35 -3.60
C VAL A 111 0.50 -2.12 -2.32
N LEU A 112 1.20 -1.76 -1.25
CA LEU A 112 1.13 -2.42 0.06
C LEU A 112 0.89 -1.39 1.17
N ASP A 113 0.37 -1.83 2.30
CA ASP A 113 0.44 -1.04 3.54
C ASP A 113 1.90 -0.99 4.03
N ILE A 114 2.34 0.16 4.56
CA ILE A 114 3.73 0.34 5.04
C ILE A 114 4.10 -0.61 6.20
N ASP A 115 3.12 -1.15 6.89
CA ASP A 115 3.31 -2.13 7.96
C ASP A 115 3.36 -3.60 7.47
N CYS A 116 3.35 -3.80 6.16
CA CYS A 116 3.63 -5.09 5.54
C CYS A 116 5.11 -5.45 5.62
N MET A 117 5.39 -6.75 5.50
CA MET A 117 6.74 -7.29 5.31
C MET A 117 6.74 -8.24 4.11
N VAL A 118 7.66 -8.03 3.18
CA VAL A 118 7.86 -8.92 2.02
C VAL A 118 8.76 -10.08 2.46
N MET A 119 8.17 -11.27 2.57
CA MET A 119 8.84 -12.43 3.14
C MET A 119 9.58 -13.28 2.10
N LYS A 120 9.19 -13.15 0.83
CA LYS A 120 9.76 -13.89 -0.29
C LYS A 120 9.73 -13.07 -1.57
N LYS A 121 10.72 -13.31 -2.45
CA LYS A 121 10.66 -12.84 -3.84
C LYS A 121 9.44 -13.41 -4.55
N PHE A 122 8.80 -12.58 -5.36
CA PHE A 122 7.66 -12.99 -6.19
C PHE A 122 7.76 -12.39 -7.60
N ARG A 123 6.99 -12.93 -8.51
CA ARG A 123 6.77 -12.33 -9.84
C ARG A 123 5.49 -11.51 -9.81
N PHE A 124 5.51 -10.34 -10.44
CA PHE A 124 4.31 -9.56 -10.63
C PHE A 124 3.29 -10.35 -11.47
N PRO A 125 1.98 -10.19 -11.21
CA PRO A 125 0.95 -10.80 -12.03
C PRO A 125 1.12 -10.46 -13.53
N GLU A 126 0.67 -11.36 -14.40
CA GLU A 126 0.61 -11.10 -15.84
C GLU A 126 -0.67 -10.35 -16.24
N LYS A 127 -1.68 -10.35 -15.37
CA LYS A 127 -2.92 -9.59 -15.54
C LYS A 127 -2.71 -8.13 -15.12
N PRO A 128 -3.44 -7.17 -15.74
CA PRO A 128 -3.21 -5.74 -15.50
C PRO A 128 -3.60 -5.25 -14.09
N CYS A 129 -4.45 -6.02 -13.38
CA CYS A 129 -4.88 -5.69 -12.01
C CYS A 129 -4.78 -6.92 -11.11
N GLY A 130 -4.45 -6.71 -9.84
CA GLY A 130 -4.46 -7.75 -8.81
C GLY A 130 -5.13 -7.25 -7.53
N LEU A 131 -6.08 -8.03 -7.02
CA LEU A 131 -6.87 -7.70 -5.83
C LEU A 131 -6.98 -8.89 -4.90
N PHE A 132 -7.03 -8.62 -3.60
CA PHE A 132 -7.36 -9.63 -2.61
C PHE A 132 -8.86 -9.54 -2.29
N VAL A 133 -9.63 -10.49 -2.85
CA VAL A 133 -11.08 -10.59 -2.60
C VAL A 133 -11.31 -11.42 -1.35
N ARG A 134 -11.93 -10.81 -0.35
CA ARG A 134 -12.31 -11.53 0.88
C ARG A 134 -13.45 -12.45 0.60
N GLU A 135 -13.39 -13.67 1.11
CA GLU A 135 -14.55 -14.51 1.20
C GLU A 135 -15.58 -13.91 2.18
N PRO A 136 -16.90 -14.14 1.95
CA PRO A 136 -17.91 -13.64 2.86
C PRO A 136 -17.66 -14.18 4.27
N VAL A 137 -17.35 -13.30 5.21
CA VAL A 137 -17.15 -13.66 6.61
C VAL A 137 -18.47 -13.39 7.34
N THR A 138 -19.09 -14.44 7.83
CA THR A 138 -20.46 -14.42 8.39
C THR A 138 -20.62 -13.56 9.65
N TYR A 139 -19.51 -13.22 10.33
CA TYR A 139 -19.50 -12.41 11.55
C TYR A 139 -19.25 -10.91 11.32
N LEU A 140 -19.07 -10.47 10.08
CA LEU A 140 -18.94 -9.05 9.76
C LEU A 140 -20.32 -8.40 9.64
N SER A 141 -20.43 -7.14 10.07
CA SER A 141 -21.63 -6.33 9.91
C SER A 141 -21.99 -6.15 8.43
N ASP A 142 -23.28 -5.97 8.14
CA ASP A 142 -23.77 -5.97 6.74
C ASP A 142 -23.12 -4.89 5.87
N TRP A 143 -22.83 -3.71 6.44
CA TRP A 143 -22.14 -2.65 5.71
C TRP A 143 -20.69 -3.04 5.28
N ILE A 144 -20.00 -3.87 6.07
CA ILE A 144 -18.68 -4.42 5.69
C ILE A 144 -18.86 -5.46 4.58
N LYS A 145 -19.89 -6.28 4.63
CA LYS A 145 -20.18 -7.28 3.60
C LYS A 145 -20.46 -6.62 2.24
N GLU A 146 -21.18 -5.52 2.21
CA GLU A 146 -21.59 -4.86 0.97
C GLU A 146 -20.50 -4.04 0.32
N GLY A 147 -19.67 -3.32 1.10
CA GLY A 147 -18.74 -2.34 0.57
C GLY A 147 -17.25 -2.71 0.64
N THR A 148 -16.86 -3.68 1.48
CA THR A 148 -15.45 -3.96 1.79
C THR A 148 -14.98 -5.35 1.42
N LYS A 149 -15.47 -5.89 0.31
CA LYS A 149 -15.06 -7.21 -0.21
C LYS A 149 -13.58 -7.24 -0.61
N ILE A 150 -13.00 -6.10 -0.94
CA ILE A 150 -11.60 -5.98 -1.35
C ILE A 150 -10.75 -5.56 -0.16
N ALA A 151 -9.66 -6.29 0.09
CA ALA A 151 -8.66 -5.88 1.08
C ALA A 151 -7.69 -4.89 0.42
N ALA A 152 -7.67 -3.64 0.90
CA ALA A 152 -6.82 -2.61 0.33
C ALA A 152 -5.33 -2.71 0.76
N GLY A 153 -4.99 -3.63 1.65
CA GLY A 153 -3.60 -3.84 2.12
C GLY A 153 -2.67 -4.47 1.08
N ILE A 154 -3.22 -5.00 -0.03
CA ILE A 154 -2.50 -5.41 -1.22
C ILE A 154 -3.33 -5.12 -2.46
N VAL A 155 -2.76 -4.36 -3.38
CA VAL A 155 -3.37 -4.04 -4.68
C VAL A 155 -2.26 -4.00 -5.72
N TYR A 156 -2.49 -4.54 -6.90
CA TYR A 156 -1.53 -4.51 -7.99
C TYR A 156 -2.15 -3.83 -9.20
N PHE A 157 -1.37 -3.00 -9.87
CA PHE A 157 -1.67 -2.44 -11.17
C PHE A 157 -0.44 -2.48 -12.07
N ASP A 158 -0.66 -2.71 -13.35
CA ASP A 158 0.30 -2.34 -14.39
C ASP A 158 -0.11 -1.02 -15.07
N ASN A 159 0.77 -0.46 -15.89
CA ASN A 159 0.56 0.85 -16.51
C ASN A 159 -0.51 0.86 -17.61
N SER A 160 -0.96 -0.30 -18.12
CA SER A 160 -2.10 -0.36 -19.03
C SER A 160 -3.42 0.00 -18.34
N TYR A 161 -3.43 0.00 -16.98
CA TYR A 161 -4.55 0.37 -16.13
C TYR A 161 -4.36 1.74 -15.45
N LEU A 162 -3.57 2.63 -16.06
CA LEU A 162 -3.41 4.01 -15.59
C LEU A 162 -4.76 4.73 -15.46
N ASP A 163 -5.63 4.60 -16.46
CA ASP A 163 -6.99 5.17 -16.46
C ASP A 163 -7.86 4.62 -15.31
N LYS A 164 -7.65 3.38 -14.91
CA LYS A 164 -8.34 2.76 -13.77
C LYS A 164 -7.79 3.26 -12.42
N ALA A 165 -6.49 3.53 -12.34
CA ALA A 165 -5.89 4.15 -11.16
C ALA A 165 -6.40 5.60 -10.99
N GLU A 166 -6.52 6.37 -12.07
CA GLU A 166 -7.15 7.71 -12.06
C GLU A 166 -8.62 7.62 -11.65
N LYS A 167 -9.36 6.66 -12.22
CA LYS A 167 -10.77 6.42 -11.87
C LYS A 167 -10.95 6.06 -10.39
N LEU A 168 -10.02 5.31 -9.81
CA LEU A 168 -10.03 4.99 -8.37
C LEU A 168 -9.97 6.27 -7.52
N ILE A 169 -9.14 7.24 -7.90
CA ILE A 169 -9.05 8.55 -7.22
C ILE A 169 -10.37 9.30 -7.31
N GLU A 170 -11.01 9.34 -8.47
CA GLU A 170 -12.32 9.97 -8.64
C GLU A 170 -13.36 9.33 -7.70
N ILE A 171 -13.39 8.00 -7.65
CA ILE A 171 -14.31 7.27 -6.77
C ILE A 171 -14.02 7.60 -5.30
N ILE A 172 -12.75 7.53 -4.85
CA ILE A 172 -12.37 7.88 -3.47
C ILE A 172 -12.81 9.31 -3.13
N ASN A 173 -12.60 10.25 -4.03
CA ASN A 173 -12.99 11.66 -3.82
C ASN A 173 -14.52 11.87 -3.77
N SER A 174 -15.31 11.02 -4.42
CA SER A 174 -16.77 11.06 -4.41
C SER A 174 -17.40 10.44 -3.15
N LEU A 175 -16.66 9.61 -2.41
CA LEU A 175 -17.16 8.92 -1.23
C LEU A 175 -17.11 9.80 0.04
N PRO A 176 -17.98 9.53 1.03
CA PRO A 176 -17.83 10.06 2.38
C PRO A 176 -16.43 9.72 2.94
N LYS A 177 -15.82 10.67 3.65
CA LYS A 177 -14.49 10.49 4.26
C LYS A 177 -14.61 9.68 5.55
N THR A 178 -14.90 8.40 5.39
CA THR A 178 -15.06 7.43 6.47
C THR A 178 -13.97 6.36 6.40
N TRP A 179 -13.74 5.70 7.52
CA TRP A 179 -12.90 4.51 7.56
C TRP A 179 -13.38 3.49 6.52
N TYR A 180 -12.47 2.85 5.79
CA TYR A 180 -12.70 1.91 4.67
C TYR A 180 -13.17 2.53 3.34
N ALA A 181 -13.17 3.83 3.16
CA ALA A 181 -13.53 4.44 1.86
C ALA A 181 -12.67 3.91 0.70
N ASP A 182 -11.39 3.63 0.94
CA ASP A 182 -10.46 3.01 -0.02
C ASP A 182 -10.93 1.61 -0.45
N GLN A 183 -11.42 0.79 0.48
CA GLN A 183 -11.93 -0.56 0.17
C GLN A 183 -13.24 -0.50 -0.60
N VAL A 184 -14.14 0.42 -0.22
CA VAL A 184 -15.39 0.67 -0.95
C VAL A 184 -15.10 1.16 -2.37
N ALA A 185 -14.12 2.05 -2.53
CA ALA A 185 -13.70 2.54 -3.84
C ALA A 185 -13.14 1.42 -4.72
N LEU A 186 -12.28 0.56 -4.18
CA LEU A 186 -11.76 -0.61 -4.89
C LEU A 186 -12.87 -1.59 -5.30
N ASN A 187 -13.87 -1.81 -4.43
CA ASN A 187 -15.01 -2.66 -4.76
C ASN A 187 -15.85 -2.07 -5.89
N LYS A 188 -16.11 -0.73 -5.85
CA LYS A 188 -16.80 -0.04 -6.95
C LYS A 188 -16.00 -0.08 -8.25
N LEU A 189 -14.70 0.18 -8.17
CA LEU A 189 -13.83 0.10 -9.34
C LEU A 189 -13.91 -1.30 -10.00
N LEU A 190 -13.81 -2.36 -9.18
CA LEU A 190 -13.92 -3.74 -9.67
C LEU A 190 -15.27 -4.02 -10.32
N THR A 191 -16.37 -3.60 -9.69
CA THR A 191 -17.73 -3.97 -10.16
C THR A 191 -18.22 -3.12 -11.33
N GLU A 192 -17.73 -1.89 -11.47
CA GLU A 192 -18.26 -0.92 -12.44
C GLU A 192 -17.29 -0.60 -13.60
N HIS A 193 -15.98 -0.85 -13.42
CA HIS A 193 -14.97 -0.35 -14.35
C HIS A 193 -13.88 -1.34 -14.76
N ILE A 194 -13.84 -2.54 -14.17
CA ILE A 194 -12.83 -3.58 -14.47
C ILE A 194 -13.53 -4.87 -14.87
N ASN A 195 -13.05 -5.53 -15.93
CA ASN A 195 -13.48 -6.87 -16.24
C ASN A 195 -12.83 -7.87 -15.27
N TYR A 196 -13.61 -8.73 -14.66
CA TYR A 196 -13.09 -9.69 -13.69
C TYR A 196 -12.03 -10.63 -14.28
N GLU A 197 -12.09 -10.89 -15.59
CA GLU A 197 -11.10 -11.68 -16.32
C GLU A 197 -9.70 -11.04 -16.32
N ASP A 198 -9.62 -9.71 -16.18
CA ASP A 198 -8.37 -8.95 -16.11
C ASP A 198 -7.78 -8.90 -14.70
N VAL A 199 -8.46 -9.50 -13.70
CA VAL A 199 -8.05 -9.46 -12.30
C VAL A 199 -7.30 -10.72 -11.91
N PHE A 200 -6.10 -10.55 -11.36
CA PHE A 200 -5.41 -11.57 -10.60
C PHE A 200 -5.95 -11.56 -9.16
N VAL A 201 -6.54 -12.65 -8.71
CA VAL A 201 -7.07 -12.77 -7.35
C VAL A 201 -5.98 -13.32 -6.43
N PHE A 202 -5.49 -12.46 -5.53
CA PHE A 202 -4.56 -12.90 -4.48
C PHE A 202 -5.27 -13.81 -3.49
N ASN A 203 -4.53 -14.74 -2.91
CA ASN A 203 -5.01 -15.69 -1.90
C ASN A 203 -4.16 -15.63 -0.61
N GLY A 204 -4.56 -16.37 0.41
CA GLY A 204 -3.89 -16.42 1.70
C GLY A 204 -2.43 -16.94 1.67
N ASN A 205 -2.01 -17.66 0.62
CA ASN A 205 -0.62 -18.06 0.45
C ASN A 205 0.24 -16.89 -0.04
N PHE A 206 -0.38 -15.91 -0.72
CA PHE A 206 0.32 -14.72 -1.19
C PHE A 206 0.36 -13.64 -0.10
N MET A 207 -0.76 -13.34 0.53
CA MET A 207 -0.84 -12.38 1.63
C MET A 207 -1.59 -12.96 2.82
N ASP A 208 -1.07 -12.76 4.02
CA ASP A 208 -1.63 -13.32 5.25
C ASP A 208 -1.56 -12.37 6.44
N TRP A 209 -2.60 -12.39 7.28
CA TRP A 209 -2.71 -11.65 8.53
C TRP A 209 -2.34 -12.46 9.77
N ASN A 210 -2.14 -13.78 9.63
CA ASN A 210 -1.81 -14.68 10.73
C ASN A 210 -0.30 -14.90 10.84
N PHE A 211 0.48 -14.29 9.94
CA PHE A 211 1.94 -14.38 9.91
C PHE A 211 2.43 -15.81 9.78
N LEU A 212 1.81 -16.57 8.86
CA LEU A 212 2.13 -17.97 8.61
C LEU A 212 3.46 -18.07 7.86
N GLU A 213 4.21 -19.09 8.22
CA GLU A 213 5.43 -19.45 7.50
C GLU A 213 5.08 -19.88 6.06
N GLY A 214 5.86 -19.41 5.11
CA GLY A 214 5.63 -19.76 3.71
C GLY A 214 4.86 -18.73 2.90
N THR A 215 4.14 -17.81 3.53
CA THR A 215 3.46 -16.69 2.86
C THR A 215 4.44 -15.72 2.22
N VAL A 216 4.03 -15.10 1.12
CA VAL A 216 4.87 -14.15 0.37
C VAL A 216 4.89 -12.77 1.04
N ILE A 217 3.75 -12.28 1.50
CA ILE A 217 3.63 -10.98 2.17
C ILE A 217 2.87 -11.16 3.49
N TRP A 218 3.48 -10.69 4.57
CA TRP A 218 2.79 -10.52 5.85
C TRP A 218 2.23 -9.10 5.93
N THR A 219 0.97 -8.97 6.34
CA THR A 219 0.32 -7.67 6.53
C THR A 219 -0.20 -7.52 7.95
N GLY A 220 0.03 -6.36 8.55
CA GLY A 220 -0.53 -6.04 9.85
C GLY A 220 -2.02 -5.68 9.76
N LYS A 221 -2.82 -6.04 10.76
CA LYS A 221 -4.21 -5.63 10.85
C LYS A 221 -4.46 -4.88 12.15
N GLY A 222 -4.61 -3.57 12.03
CA GLY A 222 -4.88 -2.70 13.18
C GLY A 222 -3.85 -2.86 14.31
N LYS A 223 -4.28 -2.65 15.55
CA LYS A 223 -3.39 -2.76 16.71
C LYS A 223 -3.07 -4.22 17.10
N SER A 224 -3.93 -5.18 16.76
CA SER A 224 -3.77 -6.60 17.11
C SER A 224 -2.49 -7.24 16.54
N LYS A 225 -1.88 -6.66 15.51
CA LYS A 225 -0.58 -7.12 15.01
C LYS A 225 0.53 -7.06 16.08
N TYR A 226 0.47 -6.09 17.00
CA TYR A 226 1.46 -5.94 18.06
C TYR A 226 1.30 -6.97 19.19
N ASP A 227 0.14 -7.63 19.26
CA ASP A 227 -0.11 -8.72 20.20
C ASP A 227 0.39 -10.06 19.63
N ASN A 228 0.75 -10.11 18.35
CA ASN A 228 1.26 -11.33 17.72
C ASN A 228 2.79 -11.41 17.84
N PRO A 229 3.33 -12.40 18.57
CA PRO A 229 4.77 -12.51 18.82
C PRO A 229 5.58 -12.76 17.54
N ARG A 230 5.00 -13.41 16.52
CA ARG A 230 5.68 -13.63 15.23
C ARG A 230 5.90 -12.33 14.49
N TYR A 231 4.86 -11.47 14.43
CA TYR A 231 4.98 -10.16 13.79
C TYR A 231 6.00 -9.29 14.51
N VAL A 232 5.92 -9.19 15.83
CA VAL A 232 6.83 -8.37 16.65
C VAL A 232 8.28 -8.84 16.50
N ALA A 233 8.54 -10.16 16.59
CA ALA A 233 9.87 -10.72 16.42
C ALA A 233 10.42 -10.45 15.00
N MET A 234 9.58 -10.63 13.97
CA MET A 234 10.01 -10.40 12.60
C MET A 234 10.25 -8.92 12.32
N LYS A 235 9.37 -8.01 12.81
CA LYS A 235 9.56 -6.57 12.71
C LYS A 235 10.91 -6.15 13.31
N LYS A 236 11.27 -6.68 14.49
CA LYS A 236 12.56 -6.42 15.13
C LYS A 236 13.73 -7.00 14.30
N LYS A 237 13.58 -8.20 13.75
CA LYS A 237 14.61 -8.86 12.90
C LYS A 237 14.85 -8.11 11.60
N MET A 238 13.81 -7.44 11.06
CA MET A 238 13.87 -6.68 9.82
C MET A 238 14.24 -5.21 10.04
N ALA A 239 14.39 -4.72 11.27
CA ALA A 239 14.90 -3.37 11.52
C ALA A 239 16.33 -3.21 10.97
N LEU A 240 16.61 -2.03 10.37
CA LEU A 240 17.91 -1.64 9.77
C LEU A 240 18.85 -1.05 10.83
#